data_ee3932374d304b17607e04596b368080
#
_entry.id   ee3932374d304b17607e04596b368080
#
_cell.length_a   1.000
_cell.length_b   1.000
_cell.length_c   1.000
_cell.angle_alpha   90.00
_cell.angle_beta   90.00
_cell.angle_gamma   90.00
#
_symmetry.space_group_name_H-M   'P 1'
#
loop_
_entity.id
_entity.type
_entity.pdbx_description
1 polymer ?
#
loop_
_entity_poly.entity_id
_entity_poly.type
_entity_poly.pdbx_seq_one_letter_code
_entity_poly.pdbx_strand_id
1 'polypeptide(L)'
;MFSTETIERLLKVIPHNELYSSPIKGLFLRHSDQPFCYEGIIQEPSICIVLSGEREVQLGEQCYRFDNQHFMFCPVNIPMRGEIKYAEPQKPFLVMSMKIDIESVSKILLANPNLADDVQKGDEGFAQWHLDESLKNAVERLLLLHENPKDIEFLASLIQQEIYYRLLTGEQGGKFKAMVSNGSHTKKIAQATHYLQQHFNETITVETLANLSGMSLSGFHSHFKKITSLSPLQYQKSLRLMEARRLIAQEGRGITEAAYQVGYESPSQFSREYKRYFGHAPKGDTK
;
A
#
# COMPACT_ATOMS: atom_id res chain seq x y z
N MET A 1 18.88 -12.56 1.17
CA MET A 1 18.12 -12.50 2.45
C MET A 1 18.67 -11.38 3.30
N PHE A 2 17.85 -10.70 4.11
CA PHE A 2 18.34 -9.82 5.16
C PHE A 2 19.10 -10.62 6.20
N SER A 3 20.12 -10.01 6.84
CA SER A 3 20.92 -10.74 7.82
C SER A 3 20.09 -11.08 9.06
N THR A 4 20.30 -12.26 9.64
CA THR A 4 19.67 -12.67 10.89
C THR A 4 19.95 -11.64 11.99
N GLU A 5 21.16 -11.12 12.01
CA GLU A 5 21.58 -10.09 12.96
C GLU A 5 20.75 -8.81 12.84
N THR A 6 20.51 -8.31 11.61
CA THR A 6 19.65 -7.13 11.38
C THR A 6 18.22 -7.36 11.88
N ILE A 7 17.66 -8.55 11.61
CA ILE A 7 16.32 -8.91 12.05
C ILE A 7 16.25 -8.94 13.58
N GLU A 8 17.17 -9.61 14.25
CA GLU A 8 17.23 -9.71 15.72
C GLU A 8 17.36 -8.33 16.39
N ARG A 9 18.15 -7.42 15.80
CA ARG A 9 18.29 -6.04 16.29
C ARG A 9 17.01 -5.27 16.19
N LEU A 10 16.31 -5.36 15.06
CA LEU A 10 15.01 -4.69 14.85
C LEU A 10 13.94 -5.21 15.79
N LEU A 11 13.88 -6.53 16.01
CA LEU A 11 12.90 -7.14 16.92
C LEU A 11 13.02 -6.68 18.38
N LYS A 12 14.17 -6.15 18.80
CA LYS A 12 14.34 -5.54 20.13
C LYS A 12 13.70 -4.15 20.27
N VAL A 13 13.47 -3.47 19.15
CA VAL A 13 12.97 -2.09 19.12
C VAL A 13 11.50 -2.02 18.75
N ILE A 14 11.02 -2.96 17.95
CA ILE A 14 9.65 -2.94 17.40
C ILE A 14 8.69 -3.64 18.36
N PRO A 15 7.57 -3.01 18.77
CA PRO A 15 6.58 -3.64 19.62
C PRO A 15 5.92 -4.83 18.93
N HIS A 16 5.54 -5.85 19.70
CA HIS A 16 4.87 -7.05 19.21
C HIS A 16 3.46 -6.74 18.69
N ASN A 17 3.11 -7.32 17.55
CA ASN A 17 1.77 -7.34 16.98
C ASN A 17 1.16 -5.96 16.68
N GLU A 18 1.95 -4.90 16.72
CA GLU A 18 1.53 -3.53 16.45
C GLU A 18 2.22 -2.95 15.21
N LEU A 19 1.59 -1.92 14.64
CA LEU A 19 2.22 -1.10 13.62
C LEU A 19 3.09 -0.06 14.31
N TYR A 20 4.39 -0.18 14.16
CA TYR A 20 5.36 0.76 14.71
C TYR A 20 5.64 1.88 13.71
N SER A 21 5.32 3.11 14.12
CA SER A 21 5.75 4.31 13.39
C SER A 21 7.19 4.62 13.78
N SER A 22 8.11 4.40 12.86
CA SER A 22 9.53 4.65 13.06
C SER A 22 9.80 6.17 13.26
N PRO A 23 10.83 6.56 14.01
CA PRO A 23 11.32 7.94 14.01
C PRO A 23 11.84 8.37 12.63
N ILE A 24 12.12 7.44 11.72
CA ILE A 24 12.47 7.75 10.32
C ILE A 24 11.19 8.13 9.59
N LYS A 25 11.14 9.36 9.06
CA LYS A 25 9.95 9.89 8.38
C LYS A 25 9.44 8.96 7.27
N GLY A 26 8.16 8.60 7.35
CA GLY A 26 7.49 7.76 6.34
C GLY A 26 7.82 6.27 6.42
N LEU A 27 8.63 5.82 7.38
CA LEU A 27 8.95 4.40 7.59
C LEU A 27 8.07 3.82 8.70
N PHE A 28 7.44 2.69 8.37
CA PHE A 28 6.61 1.91 9.29
C PHE A 28 7.11 0.48 9.30
N LEU A 29 7.06 -0.13 10.46
CA LEU A 29 7.46 -1.53 10.68
C LEU A 29 6.31 -2.27 11.37
N ARG A 30 6.15 -3.53 11.04
CA ARG A 30 5.21 -4.42 11.74
C ARG A 30 5.87 -5.76 11.97
N HIS A 31 5.76 -6.21 13.20
CA HIS A 31 6.23 -7.50 13.67
C HIS A 31 5.06 -8.34 14.17
N SER A 32 5.06 -9.63 13.89
CA SER A 32 4.12 -10.59 14.46
C SER A 32 4.79 -11.94 14.68
N ASP A 33 4.54 -12.55 15.81
CA ASP A 33 4.94 -13.90 16.16
C ASP A 33 3.78 -14.92 16.05
N GLN A 34 2.64 -14.45 15.54
CA GLN A 34 1.44 -15.26 15.33
C GLN A 34 0.83 -14.98 13.95
N PRO A 35 0.18 -15.97 13.32
CA PRO A 35 -0.62 -15.76 12.13
C PRO A 35 -1.71 -14.72 12.38
N PHE A 36 -1.96 -13.85 11.41
CA PHE A 36 -3.06 -12.90 11.48
C PHE A 36 -3.54 -12.47 10.09
N CYS A 37 -4.80 -12.07 10.02
CA CYS A 37 -5.37 -11.43 8.85
C CYS A 37 -5.53 -9.92 9.10
N TYR A 38 -5.10 -9.10 8.15
CA TYR A 38 -5.46 -7.70 8.13
C TYR A 38 -6.53 -7.49 7.07
N GLU A 39 -7.74 -7.25 7.55
CA GLU A 39 -8.90 -7.10 6.70
C GLU A 39 -9.24 -5.63 6.53
N GLY A 40 -8.93 -5.11 5.36
CA GLY A 40 -9.31 -3.76 5.01
C GLY A 40 -8.35 -2.68 5.52
N ILE A 41 -7.21 -2.56 4.88
CA ILE A 41 -6.33 -1.40 4.99
C ILE A 41 -6.28 -0.65 3.66
N ILE A 42 -6.10 0.66 3.72
CA ILE A 42 -5.75 1.45 2.55
C ILE A 42 -4.22 1.56 2.54
N GLN A 43 -3.60 0.87 1.60
CA GLN A 43 -2.16 1.01 1.38
C GLN A 43 -1.91 2.30 0.62
N GLU A 44 -1.21 3.23 1.26
CA GLU A 44 -0.76 4.46 0.62
C GLU A 44 0.40 4.20 -0.36
N PRO A 45 0.71 5.16 -1.25
CA PRO A 45 1.86 5.06 -2.14
C PRO A 45 3.15 4.76 -1.37
N SER A 46 3.69 3.55 -1.60
CA SER A 46 4.80 3.02 -0.78
C SER A 46 5.50 1.86 -1.46
N ILE A 47 6.67 1.57 -0.96
CA ILE A 47 7.32 0.26 -1.12
C ILE A 47 7.19 -0.51 0.18
N CYS A 48 6.85 -1.80 0.08
CA CYS A 48 6.77 -2.68 1.24
C CYS A 48 7.67 -3.89 1.02
N ILE A 49 8.53 -4.16 1.98
CA ILE A 49 9.53 -5.23 1.91
C ILE A 49 9.29 -6.16 3.09
N VAL A 50 9.13 -7.46 2.81
CA VAL A 50 9.13 -8.50 3.82
C VAL A 50 10.57 -8.78 4.22
N LEU A 51 10.92 -8.52 5.46
CA LEU A 51 12.26 -8.73 6.01
C LEU A 51 12.42 -10.16 6.52
N SER A 52 11.36 -10.73 7.11
CA SER A 52 11.28 -12.10 7.61
C SER A 52 9.86 -12.64 7.43
N GLY A 53 9.77 -13.94 7.13
CA GLY A 53 8.49 -14.61 6.88
C GLY A 53 7.95 -14.35 5.47
N GLU A 54 6.65 -14.49 5.33
CA GLU A 54 5.94 -14.28 4.07
C GLU A 54 4.52 -13.79 4.33
N ARG A 55 3.93 -13.09 3.34
CA ARG A 55 2.53 -12.67 3.40
C ARG A 55 1.82 -12.87 2.07
N GLU A 56 0.53 -13.06 2.14
CA GLU A 56 -0.36 -12.99 0.99
C GLU A 56 -1.15 -11.68 1.01
N VAL A 57 -1.34 -11.09 -0.16
CA VAL A 57 -2.11 -9.86 -0.36
C VAL A 57 -3.18 -10.14 -1.40
N GLN A 58 -4.43 -9.91 -1.02
CA GLN A 58 -5.59 -10.05 -1.90
C GLN A 58 -5.99 -8.70 -2.48
N LEU A 59 -5.98 -8.59 -3.80
CA LEU A 59 -6.47 -7.43 -4.55
C LEU A 59 -7.54 -7.89 -5.55
N GLY A 60 -8.80 -7.63 -5.26
CA GLY A 60 -9.91 -8.16 -6.04
C GLY A 60 -9.87 -9.69 -6.09
N GLU A 61 -9.73 -10.23 -7.29
CA GLU A 61 -9.65 -11.70 -7.53
C GLU A 61 -8.19 -12.21 -7.53
N GLN A 62 -7.21 -11.33 -7.52
CA GLN A 62 -5.79 -11.70 -7.57
C GLN A 62 -5.21 -11.82 -6.16
N CYS A 63 -4.38 -12.85 -5.98
CA CYS A 63 -3.61 -13.09 -4.76
C CYS A 63 -2.12 -13.01 -5.09
N TYR A 64 -1.39 -12.18 -4.35
CA TYR A 64 0.04 -11.99 -4.47
C TYR A 64 0.74 -12.50 -3.23
N ARG A 65 1.84 -13.24 -3.41
CA ARG A 65 2.66 -13.73 -2.32
C ARG A 65 3.98 -12.96 -2.29
N PHE A 66 4.33 -12.42 -1.13
CA PHE A 66 5.55 -11.66 -0.91
C PHE A 66 6.42 -12.33 0.15
N ASP A 67 7.67 -12.43 -0.18
CA ASP A 67 8.76 -12.94 0.66
C ASP A 67 9.91 -11.91 0.73
N ASN A 68 11.05 -12.33 1.27
CA ASN A 68 12.23 -11.47 1.43
C ASN A 68 13.11 -11.31 0.17
N GLN A 69 12.65 -11.83 -0.98
CA GLN A 69 13.34 -11.65 -2.28
C GLN A 69 12.65 -10.60 -3.15
N HIS A 70 11.43 -10.22 -2.76
CA HIS A 70 10.60 -9.33 -3.54
C HIS A 70 10.06 -8.20 -2.67
N PHE A 71 9.85 -7.05 -3.29
CA PHE A 71 9.13 -5.96 -2.66
C PHE A 71 7.83 -5.66 -3.41
N MET A 72 6.88 -5.17 -2.66
CA MET A 72 5.61 -4.69 -3.16
C MET A 72 5.74 -3.20 -3.47
N PHE A 73 5.40 -2.83 -4.68
CA PHE A 73 5.25 -1.44 -5.09
C PHE A 73 3.77 -1.07 -5.18
N CYS A 74 3.38 -0.01 -4.50
CA CYS A 74 2.03 0.52 -4.49
C CYS A 74 2.07 1.99 -4.94
N PRO A 75 1.69 2.32 -6.18
CA PRO A 75 1.85 3.67 -6.73
C PRO A 75 0.72 4.64 -6.34
N VAL A 76 -0.43 4.14 -5.94
CA VAL A 76 -1.63 4.90 -5.57
C VAL A 76 -2.25 4.31 -4.32
N ASN A 77 -3.20 5.01 -3.71
CA ASN A 77 -3.96 4.42 -2.60
C ASN A 77 -4.76 3.21 -3.07
N ILE A 78 -4.57 2.05 -2.42
CA ILE A 78 -5.25 0.80 -2.80
C ILE A 78 -5.87 0.16 -1.56
N PRO A 79 -7.19 -0.10 -1.55
CA PRO A 79 -7.82 -0.92 -0.53
C PRO A 79 -7.39 -2.37 -0.71
N MET A 80 -6.77 -2.96 0.31
CA MET A 80 -6.28 -4.33 0.25
C MET A 80 -6.60 -5.11 1.52
N ARG A 81 -6.57 -6.43 1.37
CA ARG A 81 -6.60 -7.38 2.47
C ARG A 81 -5.34 -8.24 2.39
N GLY A 82 -4.96 -8.81 3.49
CA GLY A 82 -3.82 -9.72 3.48
C GLY A 82 -3.82 -10.66 4.66
N GLU A 83 -3.01 -11.69 4.53
CA GLU A 83 -2.88 -12.75 5.51
C GLU A 83 -1.41 -13.09 5.71
N ILE A 84 -1.03 -13.22 6.96
CA ILE A 84 0.20 -13.83 7.40
C ILE A 84 -0.16 -15.21 7.93
N LYS A 85 0.09 -16.24 7.14
CA LYS A 85 -0.28 -17.63 7.47
C LYS A 85 0.68 -18.28 8.44
N TYR A 86 1.94 -17.89 8.38
CA TYR A 86 3.01 -18.50 9.14
C TYR A 86 3.82 -17.41 9.85
N ALA A 87 3.69 -17.38 11.16
CA ALA A 87 4.54 -16.60 12.05
C ALA A 87 4.62 -17.33 13.38
N GLU A 88 5.80 -17.43 13.95
CA GLU A 88 6.08 -18.07 15.22
C GLU A 88 7.23 -17.33 15.92
N PRO A 89 7.41 -17.45 17.24
CA PRO A 89 8.45 -16.72 17.97
C PRO A 89 9.87 -16.94 17.43
N GLN A 90 10.16 -18.13 16.92
CA GLN A 90 11.49 -18.48 16.37
C GLN A 90 11.67 -18.00 14.92
N LYS A 91 10.56 -17.75 14.21
CA LYS A 91 10.56 -17.26 12.84
C LYS A 91 9.41 -16.23 12.67
N PRO A 92 9.55 -15.05 13.28
CA PRO A 92 8.50 -14.05 13.24
C PRO A 92 8.35 -13.47 11.83
N PHE A 93 7.15 -13.00 11.56
CA PHE A 93 6.90 -12.14 10.40
C PHE A 93 7.37 -10.72 10.72
N LEU A 94 8.16 -10.15 9.82
CA LEU A 94 8.61 -8.77 9.91
C LEU A 94 8.50 -8.10 8.54
N VAL A 95 7.85 -6.96 8.48
CA VAL A 95 7.68 -6.17 7.26
C VAL A 95 7.98 -4.70 7.52
N MET A 96 8.60 -4.05 6.56
CA MET A 96 8.70 -2.61 6.49
C MET A 96 7.79 -2.04 5.39
N SER A 97 7.26 -0.87 5.62
CA SER A 97 6.58 -0.05 4.61
C SER A 97 7.18 1.35 4.63
N MET A 98 7.69 1.80 3.50
CA MET A 98 8.22 3.14 3.34
C MET A 98 7.34 3.91 2.36
N LYS A 99 6.69 4.99 2.84
CA LYS A 99 5.93 5.91 2.00
C LYS A 99 6.86 6.57 0.99
N ILE A 100 6.37 6.75 -0.23
CA ILE A 100 7.12 7.41 -1.28
C ILE A 100 6.95 8.92 -1.16
N ASP A 101 8.06 9.61 -0.93
CA ASP A 101 8.10 11.06 -0.97
C ASP A 101 8.23 11.53 -2.42
N ILE A 102 7.09 11.88 -3.02
CA ILE A 102 6.99 12.33 -4.42
C ILE A 102 7.87 13.56 -4.69
N GLU A 103 8.01 14.44 -3.70
CA GLU A 103 8.84 15.64 -3.84
C GLU A 103 10.33 15.27 -3.95
N SER A 104 10.81 14.37 -3.09
CA SER A 104 12.19 13.87 -3.14
C SER A 104 12.48 13.14 -4.46
N VAL A 105 11.56 12.29 -4.93
CA VAL A 105 11.70 11.61 -6.23
C VAL A 105 11.74 12.61 -7.38
N SER A 106 10.88 13.64 -7.36
CA SER A 106 10.88 14.70 -8.38
C SER A 106 12.18 15.50 -8.40
N LYS A 107 12.75 15.81 -7.23
CA LYS A 107 14.06 16.50 -7.12
C LYS A 107 15.20 15.66 -7.73
N ILE A 108 15.20 14.34 -7.50
CA ILE A 108 16.20 13.44 -8.10
C ILE A 108 16.10 13.46 -9.62
N LEU A 109 14.89 13.39 -10.18
CA LEU A 109 14.69 13.46 -11.64
C LEU A 109 15.11 14.80 -12.23
N LEU A 110 14.80 15.92 -11.58
CA LEU A 110 15.21 17.25 -12.02
C LEU A 110 16.75 17.41 -12.00
N ALA A 111 17.41 16.86 -10.98
CA ALA A 111 18.88 16.89 -10.88
C ALA A 111 19.57 15.93 -11.87
N ASN A 112 18.85 14.97 -12.44
CA ASN A 112 19.38 13.96 -13.36
C ASN A 112 18.49 13.83 -14.62
N PRO A 113 18.51 14.81 -15.55
CA PRO A 113 17.62 14.82 -16.72
C PRO A 113 17.68 13.53 -17.55
N ASN A 114 18.84 12.91 -17.67
CA ASN A 114 19.02 11.64 -18.42
C ASN A 114 18.18 10.49 -17.86
N LEU A 115 17.80 10.54 -16.57
CA LEU A 115 16.88 9.56 -16.00
C LEU A 115 15.44 9.80 -16.43
N ALA A 116 15.08 11.00 -16.85
CA ALA A 116 13.72 11.35 -17.25
C ALA A 116 13.34 10.82 -18.65
N ASP A 117 14.31 10.60 -19.53
CA ASP A 117 14.08 10.24 -20.94
C ASP A 117 13.57 8.81 -21.12
N ASP A 118 13.78 7.91 -20.15
CA ASP A 118 13.43 6.50 -20.25
C ASP A 118 12.10 6.18 -19.49
N VAL A 119 11.09 7.02 -19.71
CA VAL A 119 9.75 6.74 -19.20
C VAL A 119 9.12 5.65 -20.08
N GLN A 120 9.37 4.39 -19.75
CA GLN A 120 8.58 3.32 -20.34
C GLN A 120 7.10 3.60 -20.06
N LYS A 121 6.27 3.53 -21.11
CA LYS A 121 4.80 3.63 -21.02
C LYS A 121 4.23 2.39 -20.32
N GLY A 122 4.62 2.17 -19.07
CA GLY A 122 4.12 1.09 -18.25
C GLY A 122 3.01 1.60 -17.35
N ASP A 123 1.77 1.27 -17.69
CA ASP A 123 0.59 1.57 -16.86
C ASP A 123 0.39 0.54 -15.74
N GLU A 124 1.39 -0.22 -15.38
CA GLU A 124 1.27 -1.23 -14.33
C GLU A 124 1.32 -0.56 -12.97
N GLY A 125 0.27 -0.80 -12.19
CA GLY A 125 0.10 -0.25 -10.87
C GLY A 125 0.81 -1.07 -9.80
N PHE A 126 -0.01 -1.76 -9.01
CA PHE A 126 0.47 -2.69 -7.99
C PHE A 126 1.31 -3.80 -8.62
N ALA A 127 2.51 -4.01 -8.12
CA ALA A 127 3.43 -5.00 -8.67
C ALA A 127 4.33 -5.60 -7.61
N GLN A 128 4.79 -6.81 -7.90
CA GLN A 128 5.86 -7.50 -7.18
C GLN A 128 7.15 -7.35 -7.99
N TRP A 129 8.18 -6.78 -7.37
CA TRP A 129 9.47 -6.55 -8.00
C TRP A 129 10.58 -7.26 -7.25
N HIS A 130 11.59 -7.69 -7.99
CA HIS A 130 12.78 -8.31 -7.38
C HIS A 130 13.57 -7.28 -6.57
N LEU A 131 14.02 -7.70 -5.38
CA LEU A 131 14.85 -6.90 -4.48
C LEU A 131 16.33 -7.21 -4.79
N ASP A 132 16.97 -6.35 -5.57
CA ASP A 132 18.40 -6.50 -5.85
C ASP A 132 19.28 -6.21 -4.61
N GLU A 133 20.52 -6.72 -4.63
CA GLU A 133 21.44 -6.61 -3.48
C GLU A 133 21.80 -5.15 -3.16
N SER A 134 21.81 -4.25 -4.12
CA SER A 134 22.17 -2.85 -3.89
C SER A 134 21.03 -2.08 -3.21
N LEU A 135 19.79 -2.33 -3.62
CA LEU A 135 18.61 -1.78 -2.96
C LEU A 135 18.46 -2.36 -1.55
N LYS A 136 18.66 -3.66 -1.39
CA LYS A 136 18.65 -4.34 -0.10
C LYS A 136 19.67 -3.76 0.88
N ASN A 137 20.91 -3.53 0.44
CA ASN A 137 21.95 -2.91 1.27
C ASN A 137 21.55 -1.49 1.74
N ALA A 138 20.97 -0.67 0.86
CA ALA A 138 20.49 0.64 1.23
C ALA A 138 19.36 0.56 2.27
N VAL A 139 18.45 -0.40 2.11
CA VAL A 139 17.37 -0.66 3.08
C VAL A 139 17.92 -1.13 4.43
N GLU A 140 18.88 -2.04 4.47
CA GLU A 140 19.52 -2.48 5.72
C GLU A 140 20.18 -1.31 6.46
N ARG A 141 20.93 -0.46 5.76
CA ARG A 141 21.53 0.75 6.38
C ARG A 141 20.48 1.71 6.94
N LEU A 142 19.36 1.88 6.24
CA LEU A 142 18.24 2.69 6.73
C LEU A 142 17.67 2.12 8.04
N LEU A 143 17.45 0.81 8.07
CA LEU A 143 16.89 0.12 9.22
C LEU A 143 17.82 0.16 10.42
N LEU A 144 19.13 0.01 10.22
CA LEU A 144 20.13 0.06 11.30
C LEU A 144 20.28 1.44 11.95
N LEU A 145 19.77 2.52 11.35
CA LEU A 145 19.73 3.83 12.01
C LEU A 145 18.93 3.84 13.32
N HIS A 146 18.03 2.86 13.53
CA HIS A 146 17.31 2.74 14.82
C HIS A 146 18.25 2.51 16.01
N GLU A 147 19.47 2.02 15.80
CA GLU A 147 20.46 1.83 16.85
C GLU A 147 21.13 3.15 17.27
N ASN A 148 21.19 4.12 16.36
CA ASN A 148 21.80 5.42 16.58
C ASN A 148 20.79 6.54 16.25
N PRO A 149 19.83 6.83 17.13
CA PRO A 149 18.78 7.81 16.83
C PRO A 149 19.28 9.21 16.48
N LYS A 150 20.49 9.58 16.93
CA LYS A 150 21.14 10.87 16.59
C LYS A 150 21.47 10.98 15.10
N ASP A 151 21.72 9.86 14.44
CA ASP A 151 22.07 9.80 13.02
C ASP A 151 20.84 9.89 12.11
N ILE A 152 19.65 9.60 12.65
CA ILE A 152 18.39 9.57 11.87
C ILE A 152 18.13 10.93 11.22
N GLU A 153 18.27 12.01 11.97
CA GLU A 153 17.94 13.36 11.48
C GLU A 153 18.68 13.72 10.19
N PHE A 154 19.93 13.30 10.06
CA PHE A 154 20.75 13.63 8.90
C PHE A 154 20.81 12.48 7.89
N LEU A 155 21.14 11.25 8.33
CA LEU A 155 21.43 10.15 7.41
C LEU A 155 20.16 9.52 6.82
N ALA A 156 19.02 9.53 7.51
CA ALA A 156 17.82 8.86 6.98
C ALA A 156 17.39 9.44 5.62
N SER A 157 17.38 10.76 5.48
CA SER A 157 17.01 11.42 4.22
C SER A 157 17.94 11.08 3.07
N LEU A 158 19.25 10.98 3.34
CA LEU A 158 20.25 10.63 2.33
C LEU A 158 20.09 9.19 1.85
N ILE A 159 19.89 8.26 2.79
CA ILE A 159 19.69 6.85 2.45
C ILE A 159 18.33 6.64 1.74
N GLN A 160 17.28 7.34 2.14
CA GLN A 160 15.99 7.31 1.41
C GLN A 160 16.14 7.84 -0.02
N GLN A 161 16.94 8.89 -0.25
CA GLN A 161 17.25 9.39 -1.59
C GLN A 161 18.03 8.34 -2.40
N GLU A 162 18.99 7.64 -1.79
CA GLU A 162 19.68 6.52 -2.44
C GLU A 162 18.70 5.42 -2.85
N ILE A 163 17.78 5.04 -1.95
CA ILE A 163 16.73 4.05 -2.28
C ILE A 163 15.91 4.51 -3.47
N TYR A 164 15.45 5.76 -3.50
CA TYR A 164 14.69 6.29 -4.63
C TYR A 164 15.51 6.32 -5.91
N TYR A 165 16.79 6.70 -5.85
CA TYR A 165 17.68 6.67 -7.01
C TYR A 165 17.83 5.26 -7.58
N ARG A 166 18.04 4.25 -6.72
CA ARG A 166 18.12 2.84 -7.14
C ARG A 166 16.82 2.32 -7.75
N LEU A 167 15.67 2.73 -7.20
CA LEU A 167 14.38 2.42 -7.81
C LEU A 167 14.21 3.08 -9.18
N LEU A 168 14.66 4.31 -9.36
CA LEU A 168 14.59 5.05 -10.63
C LEU A 168 15.51 4.47 -11.71
N THR A 169 16.66 3.93 -11.33
CA THR A 169 17.68 3.38 -12.23
C THR A 169 17.57 1.86 -12.41
N GLY A 170 16.78 1.19 -11.56
CA GLY A 170 16.57 -0.25 -11.64
C GLY A 170 15.70 -0.68 -12.83
N GLU A 171 15.55 -1.97 -13.00
CA GLU A 171 14.81 -2.61 -14.10
C GLU A 171 13.38 -2.06 -14.26
N GLN A 172 12.73 -1.71 -13.18
CA GLN A 172 11.36 -1.19 -13.16
C GLN A 172 11.28 0.34 -13.00
N GLY A 173 12.40 1.04 -13.24
CA GLY A 173 12.51 2.48 -13.05
C GLY A 173 11.51 3.31 -13.84
N GLY A 174 11.13 2.87 -15.04
CA GLY A 174 10.10 3.52 -15.86
C GLY A 174 8.72 3.57 -15.15
N LYS A 175 8.34 2.51 -14.45
CA LYS A 175 7.08 2.46 -13.67
C LYS A 175 7.14 3.38 -12.46
N PHE A 176 8.28 3.43 -11.78
CA PHE A 176 8.48 4.32 -10.64
C PHE A 176 8.45 5.80 -11.06
N LYS A 177 9.07 6.14 -12.21
CA LYS A 177 9.02 7.47 -12.82
C LYS A 177 7.59 7.90 -13.16
N ALA A 178 6.73 6.98 -13.61
CA ALA A 178 5.35 7.27 -13.98
C ALA A 178 4.51 7.86 -12.83
N MET A 179 4.86 7.58 -11.56
CA MET A 179 4.16 8.17 -10.41
C MET A 179 4.30 9.69 -10.34
N VAL A 180 5.46 10.21 -10.72
CA VAL A 180 5.81 11.63 -10.56
C VAL A 180 5.68 12.40 -11.88
N SER A 181 5.65 11.71 -13.02
CA SER A 181 5.57 12.32 -14.34
C SER A 181 4.23 13.03 -14.56
N ASN A 182 4.30 14.29 -14.96
CA ASN A 182 3.10 15.06 -15.28
C ASN A 182 2.35 14.44 -16.45
N GLY A 183 1.02 14.34 -16.32
CA GLY A 183 0.17 13.75 -17.35
C GLY A 183 0.18 12.23 -17.43
N SER A 184 0.97 11.54 -16.60
CA SER A 184 0.96 10.07 -16.54
C SER A 184 -0.42 9.53 -16.12
N HIS A 185 -0.76 8.35 -16.61
CA HIS A 185 -2.00 7.69 -16.21
C HIS A 185 -2.01 7.39 -14.71
N THR A 186 -0.86 7.01 -14.12
CA THR A 186 -0.73 6.77 -12.67
C THR A 186 -1.12 8.00 -11.85
N LYS A 187 -0.64 9.20 -12.23
CA LYS A 187 -0.98 10.44 -11.54
C LYS A 187 -2.48 10.79 -11.67
N LYS A 188 -3.05 10.58 -12.85
CA LYS A 188 -4.48 10.78 -13.11
C LYS A 188 -5.34 9.82 -12.29
N ILE A 189 -4.96 8.54 -12.21
CA ILE A 189 -5.67 7.55 -11.39
C ILE A 189 -5.47 7.85 -9.88
N ALA A 190 -4.32 8.35 -9.45
CA ALA A 190 -4.12 8.79 -8.06
C ALA A 190 -5.11 9.90 -7.66
N GLN A 191 -5.43 10.83 -8.56
CA GLN A 191 -6.48 11.84 -8.33
C GLN A 191 -7.86 11.19 -8.14
N ALA A 192 -8.21 10.22 -8.99
CA ALA A 192 -9.49 9.52 -8.90
C ALA A 192 -9.59 8.67 -7.62
N THR A 193 -8.53 7.96 -7.22
CA THR A 193 -8.51 7.18 -5.97
C THR A 193 -8.61 8.07 -4.75
N HIS A 194 -7.96 9.24 -4.76
CA HIS A 194 -8.07 10.22 -3.69
C HIS A 194 -9.50 10.79 -3.60
N TYR A 195 -10.10 11.15 -4.72
CA TYR A 195 -11.49 11.61 -4.75
C TYR A 195 -12.47 10.54 -4.22
N LEU A 196 -12.30 9.28 -4.65
CA LEU A 196 -13.10 8.17 -4.14
C LEU A 196 -12.97 7.98 -2.63
N GLN A 197 -11.80 8.20 -2.05
CA GLN A 197 -11.60 8.11 -0.59
C GLN A 197 -12.35 9.20 0.18
N GLN A 198 -12.48 10.37 -0.40
CA GLN A 198 -13.19 11.50 0.24
C GLN A 198 -14.70 11.41 0.08
N HIS A 199 -15.20 10.76 -0.99
CA HIS A 199 -16.60 10.76 -1.40
C HIS A 199 -17.18 9.33 -1.54
N PHE A 200 -16.57 8.30 -0.89
CA PHE A 200 -16.96 6.90 -1.10
C PHE A 200 -18.42 6.62 -0.77
N ASN A 201 -19.02 7.35 0.17
CA ASN A 201 -20.42 7.20 0.60
C ASN A 201 -21.42 7.82 -0.37
N GLU A 202 -20.98 8.62 -1.34
CA GLU A 202 -21.83 9.26 -2.34
C GLU A 202 -22.07 8.36 -3.56
N THR A 203 -23.13 8.68 -4.35
CA THR A 203 -23.34 8.05 -5.65
C THR A 203 -22.43 8.71 -6.68
N ILE A 204 -21.34 8.02 -7.05
CA ILE A 204 -20.36 8.51 -8.02
C ILE A 204 -20.46 7.70 -9.30
N THR A 205 -20.58 8.38 -10.44
CA THR A 205 -20.55 7.73 -11.75
C THR A 205 -19.12 7.59 -12.24
N VAL A 206 -18.86 6.59 -13.07
CA VAL A 206 -17.51 6.38 -13.65
C VAL A 206 -17.17 7.51 -14.62
N GLU A 207 -18.16 8.11 -15.27
CA GLU A 207 -18.02 9.30 -16.11
C GLU A 207 -17.47 10.49 -15.32
N THR A 208 -17.96 10.70 -14.09
CA THR A 208 -17.44 11.75 -13.20
C THR A 208 -15.96 11.56 -12.91
N LEU A 209 -15.55 10.32 -12.61
CA LEU A 209 -14.13 9.99 -12.33
C LEU A 209 -13.26 10.12 -13.59
N ALA A 210 -13.76 9.71 -14.75
CA ALA A 210 -13.05 9.85 -16.01
C ALA A 210 -12.82 11.32 -16.37
N ASN A 211 -13.86 12.17 -16.22
CA ASN A 211 -13.76 13.61 -16.45
C ASN A 211 -12.78 14.28 -15.48
N LEU A 212 -12.85 13.95 -14.18
CA LEU A 212 -11.90 14.43 -13.17
C LEU A 212 -10.45 14.11 -13.53
N SER A 213 -10.23 12.92 -14.12
CA SER A 213 -8.92 12.44 -14.53
C SER A 213 -8.49 12.94 -15.91
N GLY A 214 -9.33 13.67 -16.63
CA GLY A 214 -9.08 14.12 -18.00
C GLY A 214 -8.83 12.92 -18.94
N MET A 215 -9.67 11.88 -18.85
CA MET A 215 -9.56 10.63 -19.62
C MET A 215 -10.91 10.30 -20.29
N SER A 216 -10.84 9.56 -21.43
CA SER A 216 -12.05 8.94 -21.98
C SER A 216 -12.56 7.86 -21.03
N LEU A 217 -13.86 7.56 -21.04
CA LEU A 217 -14.47 6.57 -20.18
C LEU A 217 -13.81 5.18 -20.31
N SER A 218 -13.58 4.73 -21.54
CA SER A 218 -12.92 3.44 -21.81
C SER A 218 -11.45 3.41 -21.36
N GLY A 219 -10.70 4.50 -21.63
CA GLY A 219 -9.33 4.67 -21.17
C GLY A 219 -9.25 4.67 -19.64
N PHE A 220 -10.13 5.43 -18.98
CA PHE A 220 -10.20 5.46 -17.51
C PHE A 220 -10.44 4.07 -16.92
N HIS A 221 -11.44 3.34 -17.39
CA HIS A 221 -11.70 1.96 -16.91
C HIS A 221 -10.49 1.05 -17.05
N SER A 222 -9.83 1.08 -18.21
CA SER A 222 -8.66 0.25 -18.49
C SER A 222 -7.50 0.58 -17.55
N HIS A 223 -7.13 1.88 -17.47
CA HIS A 223 -6.00 2.32 -16.64
C HIS A 223 -6.29 2.18 -15.15
N PHE A 224 -7.52 2.48 -14.71
CA PHE A 224 -7.91 2.32 -13.31
C PHE A 224 -7.75 0.86 -12.85
N LYS A 225 -8.30 -0.10 -13.61
CA LYS A 225 -8.17 -1.53 -13.30
C LYS A 225 -6.72 -2.01 -13.38
N LYS A 226 -5.95 -1.53 -14.35
CA LYS A 226 -4.55 -1.90 -14.52
C LYS A 226 -3.67 -1.41 -13.37
N ILE A 227 -3.94 -0.19 -12.86
CA ILE A 227 -3.16 0.44 -11.79
C ILE A 227 -3.58 -0.02 -10.39
N THR A 228 -4.88 -0.24 -10.16
CA THR A 228 -5.41 -0.59 -8.83
C THR A 228 -5.74 -2.07 -8.67
N SER A 229 -5.72 -2.86 -9.75
CA SER A 229 -6.23 -4.24 -9.84
C SER A 229 -7.75 -4.37 -9.57
N LEU A 230 -8.47 -3.25 -9.44
CA LEU A 230 -9.90 -3.18 -9.15
C LEU A 230 -10.62 -2.34 -10.22
N SER A 231 -11.88 -2.65 -10.50
CA SER A 231 -12.73 -1.67 -11.20
C SER A 231 -13.08 -0.50 -10.27
N PRO A 232 -13.44 0.69 -10.80
CA PRO A 232 -13.82 1.83 -9.97
C PRO A 232 -14.94 1.51 -8.97
N LEU A 233 -15.94 0.73 -9.40
CA LEU A 233 -17.04 0.30 -8.54
C LEU A 233 -16.59 -0.67 -7.44
N GLN A 234 -15.71 -1.63 -7.77
CA GLN A 234 -15.13 -2.54 -6.77
C GLN A 234 -14.29 -1.77 -5.75
N TYR A 235 -13.52 -0.79 -6.22
CA TYR A 235 -12.71 0.07 -5.36
C TYR A 235 -13.60 0.85 -4.36
N GLN A 236 -14.64 1.55 -4.85
CA GLN A 236 -15.59 2.27 -3.99
C GLN A 236 -16.29 1.35 -2.98
N LYS A 237 -16.73 0.16 -3.44
CA LYS A 237 -17.33 -0.84 -2.54
C LYS A 237 -16.37 -1.29 -1.44
N SER A 238 -15.11 -1.50 -1.78
CA SER A 238 -14.10 -1.87 -0.78
C SER A 238 -13.96 -0.78 0.29
N LEU A 239 -13.91 0.49 -0.11
CA LEU A 239 -13.85 1.61 0.84
C LEU A 239 -15.07 1.64 1.77
N ARG A 240 -16.28 1.49 1.21
CA ARG A 240 -17.53 1.46 1.98
C ARG A 240 -17.53 0.33 3.02
N LEU A 241 -17.15 -0.87 2.59
CA LEU A 241 -17.13 -2.04 3.47
C LEU A 241 -16.09 -1.91 4.59
N MET A 242 -14.90 -1.39 4.27
CA MET A 242 -13.85 -1.15 5.25
C MET A 242 -14.27 -0.13 6.30
N GLU A 243 -14.87 0.98 5.88
CA GLU A 243 -15.37 2.00 6.80
C GLU A 243 -16.55 1.48 7.63
N ALA A 244 -17.48 0.73 7.03
CA ALA A 244 -18.57 0.09 7.78
C ALA A 244 -18.05 -0.85 8.88
N ARG A 245 -17.00 -1.62 8.59
CA ARG A 245 -16.37 -2.48 9.59
C ARG A 245 -15.76 -1.67 10.74
N ARG A 246 -15.06 -0.59 10.40
CA ARG A 246 -14.51 0.31 11.41
C ARG A 246 -15.59 0.88 12.33
N LEU A 247 -16.71 1.34 11.75
CA LEU A 247 -17.86 1.86 12.50
C LEU A 247 -18.47 0.78 13.44
N ILE A 248 -18.64 -0.44 12.93
CA ILE A 248 -19.23 -1.55 13.70
C ILE A 248 -18.26 -2.03 14.79
N ALA A 249 -17.01 -2.35 14.43
CA ALA A 249 -16.06 -3.00 15.33
C ALA A 249 -15.42 -2.03 16.34
N GLN A 250 -15.12 -0.79 15.93
CA GLN A 250 -14.41 0.17 16.76
C GLN A 250 -15.36 1.16 17.46
N GLU A 251 -16.36 1.67 16.74
CA GLU A 251 -17.31 2.64 17.30
C GLU A 251 -18.58 1.99 17.88
N GLY A 252 -18.80 0.69 17.66
CA GLY A 252 -20.00 -0.02 18.16
C GLY A 252 -21.30 0.41 17.50
N ARG A 253 -21.24 0.96 16.27
CA ARG A 253 -22.45 1.37 15.52
C ARG A 253 -23.30 0.17 15.14
N GLY A 254 -24.61 0.39 15.10
CA GLY A 254 -25.56 -0.61 14.62
C GLY A 254 -25.30 -0.96 13.14
N ILE A 255 -25.47 -2.24 12.77
CA ILE A 255 -25.19 -2.74 11.41
C ILE A 255 -25.98 -1.96 10.34
N THR A 256 -27.28 -1.69 10.60
CA THR A 256 -28.15 -0.95 9.68
C THR A 256 -27.71 0.52 9.56
N GLU A 257 -27.36 1.15 10.68
CA GLU A 257 -26.85 2.51 10.72
C GLU A 257 -25.55 2.64 9.93
N ALA A 258 -24.57 1.75 10.19
CA ALA A 258 -23.31 1.72 9.47
C ALA A 258 -23.51 1.53 7.95
N ALA A 259 -24.44 0.66 7.54
CA ALA A 259 -24.76 0.46 6.13
C ALA A 259 -25.23 1.75 5.44
N TYR A 260 -26.16 2.48 6.05
CA TYR A 260 -26.64 3.75 5.49
C TYR A 260 -25.55 4.83 5.50
N GLN A 261 -24.77 4.93 6.58
CA GLN A 261 -23.71 5.94 6.70
C GLN A 261 -22.63 5.79 5.63
N VAL A 262 -22.34 4.57 5.20
CA VAL A 262 -21.35 4.32 4.13
C VAL A 262 -21.97 4.32 2.72
N GLY A 263 -23.26 4.69 2.57
CA GLY A 263 -23.91 4.90 1.29
C GLY A 263 -24.58 3.67 0.67
N TYR A 264 -24.94 2.63 1.47
CA TYR A 264 -25.82 1.57 1.00
C TYR A 264 -27.28 1.98 1.19
N GLU A 265 -28.11 1.75 0.18
CA GLU A 265 -29.55 1.97 0.26
C GLU A 265 -30.29 0.76 0.83
N SER A 266 -29.67 -0.43 0.82
CA SER A 266 -30.26 -1.69 1.30
C SER A 266 -29.33 -2.40 2.30
N PRO A 267 -29.73 -2.52 3.58
CA PRO A 267 -29.01 -3.30 4.58
C PRO A 267 -28.85 -4.78 4.20
N SER A 268 -29.79 -5.33 3.44
CA SER A 268 -29.71 -6.71 2.95
C SER A 268 -28.64 -6.86 1.86
N GLN A 269 -28.50 -5.90 0.97
CA GLN A 269 -27.42 -5.86 -0.02
C GLN A 269 -26.07 -5.69 0.70
N PHE A 270 -25.97 -4.75 1.61
CA PHE A 270 -24.79 -4.53 2.46
C PHE A 270 -24.33 -5.82 3.13
N SER A 271 -25.22 -6.53 3.83
CA SER A 271 -24.87 -7.75 4.57
C SER A 271 -24.33 -8.86 3.65
N ARG A 272 -24.90 -9.00 2.45
CA ARG A 272 -24.41 -9.97 1.43
C ARG A 272 -23.03 -9.59 0.91
N GLU A 273 -22.80 -8.32 0.58
CA GLU A 273 -21.52 -7.82 0.07
C GLU A 273 -20.45 -7.85 1.16
N TYR A 274 -20.80 -7.51 2.40
CA TYR A 274 -19.94 -7.61 3.58
C TYR A 274 -19.45 -9.06 3.79
N LYS A 275 -20.38 -10.02 3.80
CA LYS A 275 -20.03 -11.44 3.95
C LYS A 275 -19.13 -11.93 2.81
N ARG A 276 -19.39 -11.48 1.59
CA ARG A 276 -18.53 -11.84 0.44
C ARG A 276 -17.13 -11.24 0.55
N TYR A 277 -17.02 -10.02 1.08
CA TYR A 277 -15.76 -9.32 1.19
C TYR A 277 -14.92 -9.81 2.38
N PHE A 278 -15.51 -9.98 3.56
CA PHE A 278 -14.80 -10.37 4.80
C PHE A 278 -14.90 -11.87 5.14
N GLY A 279 -15.71 -12.65 4.43
CA GLY A 279 -15.89 -14.07 4.70
C GLY A 279 -16.95 -14.39 5.77
N HIS A 280 -17.34 -13.42 6.60
CA HIS A 280 -18.33 -13.54 7.66
C HIS A 280 -19.36 -12.39 7.64
N ALA A 281 -20.49 -12.59 8.29
CA ALA A 281 -21.53 -11.57 8.36
C ALA A 281 -21.11 -10.39 9.27
N PRO A 282 -21.67 -9.16 9.09
CA PRO A 282 -21.33 -7.99 9.91
C PRO A 282 -21.53 -8.21 11.43
N LYS A 283 -22.45 -9.11 11.82
CA LYS A 283 -22.66 -9.49 13.22
C LYS A 283 -21.42 -10.10 13.89
N GLY A 284 -20.51 -10.69 13.11
CA GLY A 284 -19.27 -11.25 13.65
C GLY A 284 -18.28 -10.19 14.16
N ASP A 285 -18.44 -8.94 13.72
CA ASP A 285 -17.60 -7.80 14.15
C ASP A 285 -18.29 -6.90 15.20
N THR A 286 -19.52 -7.20 15.60
CA THR A 286 -20.18 -6.49 16.72
C THR A 286 -19.55 -6.92 18.04
N LYS A 287 -19.19 -5.93 18.87
CA LYS A 287 -18.71 -6.18 20.24
C LYS A 287 -19.80 -6.76 21.13
#